data_05de6e5ee55a83fd7ae85378b865f0c0
#
_entry.id   05de6e5ee55a83fd7ae85378b865f0c0
#
_cell.length_a   1.000
_cell.length_b   1.000
_cell.length_c   1.000
_cell.angle_alpha   90.00
_cell.angle_beta   90.00
_cell.angle_gamma   90.00
#
_symmetry.space_group_name_H-M   'P 1'
#
loop_
_entity.id
_entity.type
_entity.pdbx_description
1 polymer ?
#
loop_
_entity_poly.entity_id
_entity_poly.type
_entity_poly.pdbx_seq_one_letter_code
_entity_poly.pdbx_strand_id
1 'polypeptide(L)'
;RYRGTREVFLADGDPPQVGEVLRQPDLARTLELIARDGADGFYRGEVGQALHASVAEEGGRWTAGELAGYEVREREPIEFEYRGWHVVTAPPPSSGGVALAQMLQILGGWDLAAMEEPDRIHLVVEAMRRAYRDRTIYLGDPDFVDMPLALLTDPAYAAGLRATIHPDRATPSDLLSGQPVPLEDDETTHFSIIDGDGNRVSATQTVNLLYGSGLVAPGTGVLLNNEMDDFALKPGTPNAFGVMGFEANAVEPGKRMLSSMTPSIIESDDKVAILGAPGGSRIITEVLLGILGYDAGLDAQQVAALPRIHHQWMPDAISAEPDALAPQTVEKLRAMGHAVNAGEDTWGNLQTV
;
A
#
# COMPACT_ATOMS: atom_id res chain seq x y z
N ARG A 1 0.44 9.04 25.96
CA ARG A 1 0.64 7.76 26.64
C ARG A 1 2.12 7.59 26.93
N TYR A 2 2.98 7.53 25.93
CA TYR A 2 4.40 7.24 26.05
C TYR A 2 5.23 8.48 26.41
N ARG A 3 6.22 8.32 27.31
CA ARG A 3 7.05 9.42 27.79
C ARG A 3 7.90 10.03 26.66
N GLY A 4 8.65 9.19 25.92
CA GLY A 4 9.52 9.66 24.84
C GLY A 4 8.76 10.43 23.75
N THR A 5 7.56 9.99 23.41
CA THR A 5 6.68 10.68 22.44
C THR A 5 6.26 12.06 22.93
N ARG A 6 5.89 12.17 24.19
CA ARG A 6 5.53 13.46 24.80
C ARG A 6 6.71 14.44 24.83
N GLU A 7 7.91 13.95 25.13
CA GLU A 7 9.12 14.77 25.17
C GLU A 7 9.51 15.31 23.78
N VAL A 8 9.19 14.57 22.71
CA VAL A 8 9.53 14.98 21.33
C VAL A 8 8.44 15.84 20.70
N PHE A 9 7.17 15.43 20.81
CA PHE A 9 6.07 15.99 20.02
C PHE A 9 5.14 16.93 20.82
N LEU A 10 5.26 17.03 22.14
CA LEU A 10 4.40 17.91 22.92
C LEU A 10 5.23 18.99 23.64
N ALA A 11 4.86 20.25 23.43
CA ALA A 11 5.40 21.37 24.18
C ALA A 11 4.57 21.57 25.46
N ASP A 12 5.17 21.39 26.63
CA ASP A 12 4.48 21.51 27.94
C ASP A 12 3.22 20.62 28.05
N GLY A 13 3.13 19.55 27.25
CA GLY A 13 2.02 18.60 27.24
C GLY A 13 0.97 18.85 26.18
N ASP A 14 1.08 19.92 25.40
CA ASP A 14 0.18 20.28 24.31
C ASP A 14 0.85 20.09 22.94
N PRO A 15 0.08 19.82 21.86
CA PRO A 15 0.59 19.78 20.50
C PRO A 15 1.22 21.13 20.09
N PRO A 16 2.32 21.12 19.32
CA PRO A 16 2.95 22.34 18.85
C PRO A 16 1.99 23.16 17.97
N GLN A 17 2.07 24.48 18.08
CA GLN A 17 1.26 25.39 17.27
C GLN A 17 1.86 25.52 15.86
N VAL A 18 1.01 25.88 14.90
CA VAL A 18 1.45 26.14 13.51
C VAL A 18 2.53 27.23 13.50
N GLY A 19 3.69 26.89 12.94
CA GLY A 19 4.86 27.78 12.86
C GLY A 19 5.90 27.54 13.97
N GLU A 20 5.61 26.71 14.97
CA GLU A 20 6.62 26.28 15.95
C GLU A 20 7.65 25.32 15.33
N VAL A 21 8.89 25.43 15.81
CA VAL A 21 10.00 24.60 15.29
C VAL A 21 10.13 23.35 16.15
N LEU A 22 9.79 22.20 15.57
CA LEU A 22 10.07 20.91 16.17
C LEU A 22 11.59 20.62 16.13
N ARG A 23 12.17 20.31 17.28
CA ARG A 23 13.61 19.97 17.42
C ARG A 23 13.75 18.54 17.92
N GLN A 24 14.53 17.74 17.20
CA GLN A 24 14.75 16.32 17.50
C GLN A 24 16.25 16.00 17.69
N PRO A 25 16.88 16.46 18.78
CA PRO A 25 18.33 16.27 18.98
C PRO A 25 18.73 14.80 19.15
N ASP A 26 17.87 13.98 19.76
CA ASP A 26 18.14 12.55 19.91
C ASP A 26 18.09 11.82 18.56
N LEU A 27 17.13 12.16 17.70
CA LEU A 27 17.08 11.62 16.34
C LEU A 27 18.30 12.07 15.51
N ALA A 28 18.73 13.32 15.66
CA ALA A 28 19.93 13.81 14.99
C ALA A 28 21.15 12.97 15.37
N ARG A 29 21.33 12.67 16.68
CA ARG A 29 22.42 11.79 17.13
C ARG A 29 22.29 10.37 16.59
N THR A 30 21.11 9.81 16.54
CA THR A 30 20.87 8.50 15.92
C THR A 30 21.26 8.49 14.43
N LEU A 31 20.90 9.54 13.68
CA LEU A 31 21.28 9.67 12.27
C LEU A 31 22.80 9.85 12.09
N GLU A 32 23.49 10.56 12.99
CA GLU A 32 24.95 10.67 13.00
C GLU A 32 25.63 9.31 13.23
N LEU A 33 25.06 8.48 14.13
CA LEU A 33 25.56 7.12 14.35
C LEU A 33 25.36 6.23 13.12
N ILE A 34 24.21 6.31 12.46
CA ILE A 34 23.95 5.60 11.19
C ILE A 34 24.94 6.07 10.11
N ALA A 35 25.16 7.38 9.99
CA ALA A 35 26.08 7.93 8.99
C ALA A 35 27.52 7.48 9.21
N ARG A 36 27.94 7.29 10.48
CA ARG A 36 29.30 6.86 10.84
C ARG A 36 29.49 5.36 10.75
N ASP A 37 28.54 4.57 11.27
CA ASP A 37 28.69 3.14 11.55
C ASP A 37 27.77 2.26 10.66
N GLY A 38 26.99 2.88 9.76
CA GLY A 38 26.04 2.17 8.90
C GLY A 38 24.94 1.48 9.69
N ALA A 39 24.54 0.29 9.27
CA ALA A 39 23.49 -0.50 9.92
C ALA A 39 23.80 -0.81 11.40
N ASP A 40 25.05 -0.99 11.76
CA ASP A 40 25.47 -1.25 13.14
C ASP A 40 25.18 -0.05 14.06
N GLY A 41 25.19 1.17 13.55
CA GLY A 41 24.84 2.38 14.29
C GLY A 41 23.37 2.42 14.72
N PHE A 42 22.51 1.64 14.08
CA PHE A 42 21.07 1.56 14.40
C PHE A 42 20.70 0.23 15.08
N TYR A 43 21.02 -0.90 14.46
CA TYR A 43 20.55 -2.21 14.91
C TYR A 43 21.35 -2.78 16.08
N ARG A 44 22.56 -2.24 16.33
CA ARG A 44 23.48 -2.65 17.39
C ARG A 44 23.89 -1.44 18.22
N GLY A 45 24.79 -1.60 19.16
CA GLY A 45 25.29 -0.50 19.97
C GLY A 45 24.22 0.14 20.86
N GLU A 46 24.38 1.45 21.13
CA GLU A 46 23.53 2.20 22.08
C GLU A 46 22.10 2.38 21.58
N VAL A 47 21.90 2.62 20.26
CA VAL A 47 20.56 2.80 19.69
C VAL A 47 19.77 1.49 19.78
N GLY A 48 20.34 0.37 19.30
CA GLY A 48 19.69 -0.94 19.36
C GLY A 48 19.34 -1.37 20.79
N GLN A 49 20.22 -1.08 21.76
CA GLN A 49 19.94 -1.35 23.18
C GLN A 49 18.80 -0.50 23.73
N ALA A 50 18.76 0.80 23.40
CA ALA A 50 17.69 1.70 23.83
C ALA A 50 16.34 1.34 23.20
N LEU A 51 16.30 0.95 21.91
CA LEU A 51 15.11 0.44 21.24
C LEU A 51 14.57 -0.81 21.94
N HIS A 52 15.45 -1.80 22.18
CA HIS A 52 15.07 -3.03 22.87
C HIS A 52 14.53 -2.75 24.28
N ALA A 53 15.22 -1.90 25.06
CA ALA A 53 14.81 -1.56 26.43
C ALA A 53 13.45 -0.86 26.45
N SER A 54 13.22 0.08 25.52
CA SER A 54 11.95 0.82 25.42
C SER A 54 10.77 -0.09 25.08
N VAL A 55 10.96 -1.04 24.17
CA VAL A 55 9.92 -2.02 23.81
C VAL A 55 9.63 -2.95 24.99
N ALA A 56 10.66 -3.42 25.71
CA ALA A 56 10.49 -4.28 26.89
C ALA A 56 9.77 -3.56 28.04
N GLU A 57 10.07 -2.28 28.28
CA GLU A 57 9.42 -1.45 29.32
C GLU A 57 7.91 -1.31 29.05
N GLU A 58 7.49 -1.21 27.79
CA GLU A 58 6.08 -1.10 27.38
C GLU A 58 5.40 -2.48 27.18
N GLY A 59 6.07 -3.56 27.56
CA GLY A 59 5.51 -4.92 27.55
C GLY A 59 5.70 -5.70 26.26
N GLY A 60 6.47 -5.16 25.31
CA GLY A 60 6.87 -5.86 24.11
C GLY A 60 7.87 -6.98 24.36
N ARG A 61 8.05 -7.87 23.39
CA ARG A 61 8.80 -9.14 23.59
C ARG A 61 9.97 -9.30 22.62
N TRP A 62 10.58 -8.20 22.22
CA TRP A 62 11.81 -8.30 21.43
C TRP A 62 12.93 -8.93 22.23
N THR A 63 13.77 -9.71 21.56
CA THR A 63 15.07 -10.09 22.07
C THR A 63 16.15 -9.21 21.45
N ALA A 64 17.27 -9.04 22.16
CA ALA A 64 18.41 -8.26 21.62
C ALA A 64 18.96 -8.86 20.32
N GLY A 65 18.83 -10.18 20.11
CA GLY A 65 19.27 -10.88 18.92
C GLY A 65 18.40 -10.60 17.70
N GLU A 66 17.10 -10.37 17.87
CA GLU A 66 16.17 -10.11 16.75
C GLU A 66 16.50 -8.80 16.04
N LEU A 67 16.72 -7.73 16.81
CA LEU A 67 17.09 -6.44 16.23
C LEU A 67 18.48 -6.49 15.57
N ALA A 68 19.47 -7.05 16.25
CA ALA A 68 20.84 -7.18 15.73
C ALA A 68 20.96 -8.13 14.53
N GLY A 69 20.04 -9.07 14.38
CA GLY A 69 19.96 -10.03 13.29
C GLY A 69 19.07 -9.61 12.12
N TYR A 70 18.49 -8.39 12.17
CA TYR A 70 17.67 -7.92 11.05
C TYR A 70 18.51 -7.72 9.79
N GLU A 71 18.01 -8.23 8.66
CA GLU A 71 18.65 -8.14 7.35
C GLU A 71 17.66 -7.62 6.30
N VAL A 72 18.15 -6.73 5.43
CA VAL A 72 17.44 -6.34 4.21
C VAL A 72 17.38 -7.53 3.25
N ARG A 73 16.27 -7.70 2.55
CA ARG A 73 16.10 -8.71 1.50
C ARG A 73 16.03 -8.03 0.14
N GLU A 74 16.93 -8.38 -0.74
CA GLU A 74 16.84 -8.06 -2.16
C GLU A 74 15.95 -9.09 -2.85
N ARG A 75 15.09 -8.63 -3.76
CA ARG A 75 14.13 -9.48 -4.47
C ARG A 75 13.99 -9.04 -5.90
N GLU A 76 13.77 -9.99 -6.80
CA GLU A 76 13.46 -9.69 -8.20
C GLU A 76 12.09 -9.01 -8.30
N PRO A 77 11.94 -7.93 -9.08
CA PRO A 77 10.68 -7.24 -9.25
C PRO A 77 9.63 -8.10 -9.97
N ILE A 78 8.38 -7.68 -9.89
CA ILE A 78 7.32 -8.17 -10.78
C ILE A 78 7.37 -7.30 -12.05
N GLU A 79 7.50 -7.95 -13.20
CA GLU A 79 7.55 -7.29 -14.50
C GLU A 79 6.47 -7.85 -15.44
N PHE A 80 5.79 -6.97 -16.17
CA PHE A 80 4.76 -7.37 -17.15
C PHE A 80 4.47 -6.25 -18.15
N GLU A 81 3.81 -6.62 -19.26
CA GLU A 81 3.40 -5.68 -20.31
C GLU A 81 1.92 -5.30 -20.17
N TYR A 82 1.64 -4.02 -20.35
CA TYR A 82 0.28 -3.48 -20.43
C TYR A 82 0.18 -2.41 -21.52
N ARG A 83 -0.50 -2.69 -22.63
CA ARG A 83 -0.80 -1.75 -23.73
C ARG A 83 0.42 -0.95 -24.23
N GLY A 84 1.58 -1.59 -24.34
CA GLY A 84 2.82 -0.94 -24.76
C GLY A 84 3.60 -0.28 -23.62
N TRP A 85 3.14 -0.38 -22.38
CA TRP A 85 3.88 -0.05 -21.18
C TRP A 85 4.55 -1.30 -20.61
N HIS A 86 5.86 -1.27 -20.45
CA HIS A 86 6.59 -2.20 -19.60
C HIS A 86 6.47 -1.73 -18.16
N VAL A 87 5.93 -2.56 -17.29
CA VAL A 87 5.67 -2.24 -15.87
C VAL A 87 6.62 -3.02 -14.99
N VAL A 88 7.37 -2.31 -14.15
CA VAL A 88 8.25 -2.87 -13.12
C VAL A 88 7.73 -2.42 -11.76
N THR A 89 7.44 -3.36 -10.86
CA THR A 89 6.80 -3.05 -9.58
C THR A 89 7.24 -4.00 -8.46
N ALA A 90 6.84 -3.70 -7.22
CA ALA A 90 7.30 -4.41 -6.04
C ALA A 90 6.88 -5.89 -6.01
N PRO A 91 7.81 -6.80 -5.69
CA PRO A 91 7.51 -8.21 -5.47
C PRO A 91 6.99 -8.46 -4.04
N PRO A 92 6.47 -9.68 -3.73
CA PRO A 92 6.22 -10.08 -2.34
C PRO A 92 7.47 -9.94 -1.44
N PRO A 93 7.29 -9.57 -0.16
CA PRO A 93 6.02 -9.53 0.58
C PRO A 93 5.15 -8.28 0.34
N SER A 94 5.38 -7.49 -0.71
CA SER A 94 4.34 -6.59 -1.18
C SER A 94 3.34 -7.34 -2.06
N SER A 95 2.06 -7.11 -1.82
CA SER A 95 0.98 -7.62 -2.66
C SER A 95 0.73 -6.75 -3.89
N GLY A 96 1.32 -5.54 -3.88
CA GLY A 96 1.01 -4.50 -4.86
C GLY A 96 1.29 -4.93 -6.29
N GLY A 97 2.47 -5.46 -6.57
CA GLY A 97 2.84 -5.85 -7.93
C GLY A 97 1.98 -6.96 -8.51
N VAL A 98 1.68 -7.99 -7.72
CA VAL A 98 0.81 -9.09 -8.17
C VAL A 98 -0.61 -8.60 -8.44
N ALA A 99 -1.19 -7.83 -7.52
CA ALA A 99 -2.54 -7.29 -7.68
C ALA A 99 -2.62 -6.33 -8.87
N LEU A 100 -1.60 -5.48 -9.06
CA LEU A 100 -1.51 -4.56 -10.18
C LEU A 100 -1.43 -5.30 -11.52
N ALA A 101 -0.58 -6.34 -11.62
CA ALA A 101 -0.49 -7.18 -12.82
C ALA A 101 -1.84 -7.83 -13.15
N GLN A 102 -2.52 -8.41 -12.16
CA GLN A 102 -3.85 -9.00 -12.36
C GLN A 102 -4.86 -7.97 -12.87
N MET A 103 -4.96 -6.82 -12.21
CA MET A 103 -5.94 -5.79 -12.58
C MET A 103 -5.70 -5.26 -13.99
N LEU A 104 -4.47 -4.91 -14.34
CA LEU A 104 -4.14 -4.39 -15.66
C LEU A 104 -4.33 -5.45 -16.75
N GLN A 105 -3.95 -6.70 -16.52
CA GLN A 105 -4.18 -7.79 -17.46
C GLN A 105 -5.68 -8.12 -17.64
N ILE A 106 -6.49 -8.06 -16.57
CA ILE A 106 -7.94 -8.17 -16.67
C ILE A 106 -8.49 -7.03 -17.55
N LEU A 107 -8.10 -5.79 -17.27
CA LEU A 107 -8.57 -4.58 -17.96
C LEU A 107 -8.05 -4.49 -19.40
N GLY A 108 -6.88 -5.03 -19.68
CA GLY A 108 -6.28 -5.04 -21.02
C GLY A 108 -7.12 -5.71 -22.12
N GLY A 109 -8.15 -6.47 -21.73
CA GLY A 109 -9.08 -7.10 -22.66
C GLY A 109 -10.19 -6.20 -23.21
N TRP A 110 -10.30 -4.95 -22.70
CA TRP A 110 -11.33 -3.99 -23.11
C TRP A 110 -10.71 -2.67 -23.58
N ASP A 111 -11.37 -2.00 -24.51
CA ASP A 111 -11.05 -0.63 -24.88
C ASP A 111 -11.74 0.34 -23.89
N LEU A 112 -11.08 0.61 -22.76
CA LEU A 112 -11.62 1.46 -21.71
C LEU A 112 -11.86 2.90 -22.16
N ALA A 113 -11.10 3.38 -23.16
CA ALA A 113 -11.23 4.75 -23.66
C ALA A 113 -12.52 4.94 -24.49
N ALA A 114 -13.01 3.88 -25.13
CA ALA A 114 -14.24 3.90 -25.90
C ALA A 114 -15.52 3.71 -25.06
N MET A 115 -15.38 3.47 -23.75
CA MET A 115 -16.52 3.19 -22.86
C MET A 115 -17.06 4.44 -22.19
N GLU A 116 -18.37 4.43 -21.93
CA GLU A 116 -19.00 5.38 -21.01
C GLU A 116 -18.42 5.23 -19.59
N GLU A 117 -18.33 6.34 -18.87
CA GLU A 117 -17.70 6.36 -17.54
C GLU A 117 -18.25 5.29 -16.57
N PRO A 118 -19.57 5.11 -16.39
CA PRO A 118 -20.10 4.12 -15.45
C PRO A 118 -19.70 2.68 -15.81
N ASP A 119 -19.66 2.34 -17.11
CA ASP A 119 -19.30 0.99 -17.56
C ASP A 119 -17.81 0.74 -17.36
N ARG A 120 -16.96 1.76 -17.63
CA ARG A 120 -15.53 1.72 -17.37
C ARG A 120 -15.24 1.55 -15.87
N ILE A 121 -15.89 2.34 -15.00
CA ILE A 121 -15.75 2.25 -13.55
C ILE A 121 -16.18 0.88 -13.02
N HIS A 122 -17.30 0.35 -13.51
CA HIS A 122 -17.75 -1.01 -13.19
C HIS A 122 -16.65 -2.05 -13.45
N LEU A 123 -16.04 -2.05 -14.63
CA LEU A 123 -14.99 -3.01 -14.98
C LEU A 123 -13.71 -2.83 -14.13
N VAL A 124 -13.32 -1.58 -13.83
CA VAL A 124 -12.20 -1.29 -12.95
C VAL A 124 -12.45 -1.86 -11.55
N VAL A 125 -13.63 -1.64 -10.99
CA VAL A 125 -14.04 -2.18 -9.67
C VAL A 125 -14.09 -3.71 -9.67
N GLU A 126 -14.59 -4.32 -10.74
CA GLU A 126 -14.62 -5.78 -10.87
C GLU A 126 -13.20 -6.39 -10.96
N ALA A 127 -12.27 -5.70 -11.60
CA ALA A 127 -10.85 -6.10 -11.60
C ALA A 127 -10.24 -5.96 -10.19
N MET A 128 -10.47 -4.85 -9.51
CA MET A 128 -10.04 -4.62 -8.12
C MET A 128 -10.55 -5.73 -7.21
N ARG A 129 -11.85 -6.04 -7.25
CA ARG A 129 -12.50 -7.08 -6.46
C ARG A 129 -11.79 -8.43 -6.56
N ARG A 130 -11.44 -8.85 -7.78
CA ARG A 130 -10.78 -10.14 -8.03
C ARG A 130 -9.33 -10.16 -7.56
N ALA A 131 -8.59 -9.12 -7.84
CA ALA A 131 -7.19 -9.00 -7.44
C ALA A 131 -7.05 -8.97 -5.90
N TYR A 132 -7.91 -8.22 -5.21
CA TYR A 132 -7.88 -8.18 -3.75
C TYR A 132 -8.35 -9.49 -3.09
N ARG A 133 -9.27 -10.20 -3.71
CA ARG A 133 -9.60 -11.56 -3.25
C ARG A 133 -8.38 -12.48 -3.33
N ASP A 134 -7.69 -12.50 -4.47
CA ASP A 134 -6.53 -13.37 -4.65
C ASP A 134 -5.36 -12.95 -3.76
N ARG A 135 -5.13 -11.63 -3.62
CA ARG A 135 -4.21 -11.06 -2.63
C ARG A 135 -4.43 -11.66 -1.25
N THR A 136 -5.65 -11.61 -0.81
CA THR A 136 -6.05 -12.01 0.54
C THR A 136 -5.84 -13.52 0.79
N ILE A 137 -6.10 -14.34 -0.21
CA ILE A 137 -6.05 -15.81 -0.08
C ILE A 137 -4.63 -16.35 -0.23
N TYR A 138 -3.84 -15.80 -1.16
CA TYR A 138 -2.62 -16.44 -1.63
C TYR A 138 -1.32 -15.75 -1.19
N LEU A 139 -1.35 -14.43 -0.86
CA LEU A 139 -0.12 -13.68 -0.70
C LEU A 139 0.33 -13.57 0.76
N GLY A 140 1.64 -13.60 0.95
CA GLY A 140 2.34 -13.49 2.22
C GLY A 140 3.84 -13.31 2.00
N ASP A 141 4.65 -13.68 3.01
CA ASP A 141 6.11 -13.66 2.89
C ASP A 141 6.60 -14.85 2.05
N PRO A 142 7.30 -14.62 0.92
CA PRO A 142 7.81 -15.68 0.06
C PRO A 142 8.85 -16.60 0.71
N ASP A 143 9.45 -16.18 1.83
CA ASP A 143 10.39 -17.01 2.58
C ASP A 143 9.66 -18.06 3.46
N PHE A 144 8.32 -17.92 3.62
CA PHE A 144 7.48 -18.75 4.50
C PHE A 144 6.30 -19.42 3.78
N VAL A 145 5.85 -18.85 2.65
CA VAL A 145 4.66 -19.31 1.95
C VAL A 145 4.96 -19.57 0.48
N ASP A 146 4.60 -20.77 0.03
CA ASP A 146 4.63 -21.10 -1.40
C ASP A 146 3.42 -20.48 -2.10
N MET A 147 3.65 -19.37 -2.80
CA MET A 147 2.64 -18.61 -3.50
C MET A 147 2.62 -18.98 -4.99
N PRO A 148 1.45 -19.17 -5.61
CA PRO A 148 1.35 -19.50 -7.04
C PRO A 148 1.57 -18.25 -7.92
N LEU A 149 2.70 -17.54 -7.75
CA LEU A 149 2.98 -16.26 -8.40
C LEU A 149 2.91 -16.37 -9.93
N ALA A 150 3.48 -17.44 -10.50
CA ALA A 150 3.43 -17.67 -11.95
C ALA A 150 2.00 -17.79 -12.47
N LEU A 151 1.07 -18.35 -11.70
CA LEU A 151 -0.35 -18.40 -12.04
C LEU A 151 -1.01 -17.03 -11.86
N LEU A 152 -0.79 -16.38 -10.73
CA LEU A 152 -1.45 -15.12 -10.39
C LEU A 152 -1.07 -13.98 -11.34
N THR A 153 0.11 -14.03 -11.96
CA THR A 153 0.58 -13.05 -12.95
C THR A 153 0.43 -13.53 -14.40
N ASP A 154 -0.19 -14.69 -14.64
CA ASP A 154 -0.38 -15.23 -15.98
C ASP A 154 -1.54 -14.54 -16.71
N PRO A 155 -1.32 -14.02 -17.93
CA PRO A 155 -2.38 -13.41 -18.74
C PRO A 155 -3.57 -14.32 -19.02
N ALA A 156 -3.37 -15.64 -19.10
CA ALA A 156 -4.46 -16.60 -19.31
C ALA A 156 -5.34 -16.72 -18.06
N TYR A 157 -4.73 -16.66 -16.84
CA TYR A 157 -5.48 -16.60 -15.61
C TYR A 157 -6.32 -15.33 -15.52
N ALA A 158 -5.73 -14.18 -15.81
CA ALA A 158 -6.43 -12.90 -15.88
C ALA A 158 -7.56 -12.90 -16.91
N ALA A 159 -7.38 -13.54 -18.08
CA ALA A 159 -8.44 -13.73 -19.06
C ALA A 159 -9.58 -14.61 -18.53
N GLY A 160 -9.26 -15.65 -17.74
CA GLY A 160 -10.25 -16.45 -17.02
C GLY A 160 -11.06 -15.63 -16.02
N LEU A 161 -10.40 -14.82 -15.20
CA LEU A 161 -11.07 -13.90 -14.27
C LEU A 161 -11.95 -12.88 -15.01
N ARG A 162 -11.46 -12.29 -16.10
CA ARG A 162 -12.22 -11.37 -16.95
C ARG A 162 -13.49 -12.00 -17.49
N ALA A 163 -13.44 -13.27 -17.93
CA ALA A 163 -14.60 -13.99 -18.44
C ALA A 163 -15.71 -14.20 -17.41
N THR A 164 -15.42 -14.03 -16.11
CA THR A 164 -16.41 -14.10 -15.03
C THR A 164 -17.08 -12.76 -14.73
N ILE A 165 -16.65 -11.68 -15.37
CA ILE A 165 -17.21 -10.33 -15.17
C ILE A 165 -18.46 -10.19 -16.04
N HIS A 166 -19.58 -9.85 -15.40
CA HIS A 166 -20.81 -9.54 -16.13
C HIS A 166 -20.79 -8.03 -16.49
N PRO A 167 -21.06 -7.64 -17.76
CA PRO A 167 -20.84 -6.25 -18.21
C PRO A 167 -21.77 -5.22 -17.57
N ASP A 168 -22.90 -5.60 -17.01
CA ASP A 168 -23.93 -4.69 -16.48
C ASP A 168 -24.44 -5.09 -15.08
N ARG A 169 -23.72 -5.98 -14.40
CA ARG A 169 -24.08 -6.42 -13.04
C ARG A 169 -22.86 -6.70 -12.18
N ALA A 170 -22.82 -6.08 -11.00
CA ALA A 170 -21.78 -6.31 -10.00
C ALA A 170 -21.74 -7.77 -9.55
N THR A 171 -20.53 -8.29 -9.35
CA THR A 171 -20.32 -9.59 -8.71
C THR A 171 -20.39 -9.40 -7.20
N PRO A 172 -21.35 -10.01 -6.46
CA PRO A 172 -21.36 -9.94 -5.01
C PRO A 172 -20.09 -10.54 -4.41
N SER A 173 -19.43 -9.81 -3.52
CA SER A 173 -18.17 -10.27 -2.90
C SER A 173 -18.34 -11.48 -1.99
N ASP A 174 -19.53 -11.73 -1.44
CA ASP A 174 -19.85 -12.90 -0.62
C ASP A 174 -19.87 -14.20 -1.43
N LEU A 175 -20.14 -14.15 -2.72
CA LEU A 175 -19.94 -15.28 -3.62
C LEU A 175 -18.45 -15.66 -3.73
N LEU A 176 -17.58 -14.78 -3.29
CA LEU A 176 -16.12 -14.93 -3.24
C LEU A 176 -15.58 -15.14 -1.80
N SER A 177 -16.45 -15.36 -0.79
CA SER A 177 -16.23 -15.59 0.66
C SER A 177 -15.53 -14.48 1.47
N GLY A 178 -16.13 -13.92 2.54
CA GLY A 178 -15.56 -12.95 3.50
C GLY A 178 -16.59 -12.15 4.31
N GLN A 179 -16.18 -11.39 5.34
CA GLN A 179 -17.03 -10.54 6.18
C GLN A 179 -16.61 -9.06 6.17
N PRO A 180 -17.52 -8.05 6.27
CA PRO A 180 -17.23 -6.63 6.14
C PRO A 180 -16.72 -5.96 7.42
N VAL A 181 -15.86 -4.91 7.30
CA VAL A 181 -15.32 -4.10 8.40
C VAL A 181 -15.05 -2.64 7.95
N PRO A 182 -15.05 -1.66 8.88
CA PRO A 182 -14.79 -0.24 8.61
C PRO A 182 -13.36 0.05 8.15
N LEU A 183 -13.20 1.10 7.34
CA LEU A 183 -11.90 1.64 6.90
C LEU A 183 -11.41 2.70 7.90
N GLU A 184 -10.11 2.76 8.16
CA GLU A 184 -9.42 3.81 8.91
C GLU A 184 -8.41 4.55 8.02
N ASP A 185 -7.97 5.76 8.43
CA ASP A 185 -7.02 6.59 7.68
C ASP A 185 -5.58 6.12 7.82
N ASP A 186 -4.79 6.28 6.76
CA ASP A 186 -3.47 5.68 6.55
C ASP A 186 -2.36 6.72 6.37
N GLU A 187 -1.14 6.41 6.86
CA GLU A 187 0.03 7.25 6.67
C GLU A 187 1.24 6.47 6.15
N THR A 188 1.59 6.75 4.92
CA THR A 188 2.74 6.21 4.19
C THR A 188 3.38 7.35 3.41
N THR A 189 4.62 7.21 2.97
CA THR A 189 5.30 8.20 2.13
C THR A 189 5.89 7.54 0.91
N HIS A 190 5.72 8.18 -0.24
CA HIS A 190 6.35 7.78 -1.49
C HIS A 190 7.19 8.91 -2.08
N PHE A 191 8.32 8.56 -2.72
CA PHE A 191 9.09 9.49 -3.53
C PHE A 191 9.60 8.82 -4.82
N SER A 192 9.62 9.59 -5.89
CA SER A 192 10.07 9.21 -7.22
C SER A 192 11.25 10.08 -7.63
N ILE A 193 12.31 9.49 -8.19
CA ILE A 193 13.51 10.22 -8.63
C ILE A 193 13.91 9.73 -10.03
N ILE A 194 14.22 10.68 -10.92
CA ILE A 194 14.97 10.44 -12.15
C ILE A 194 16.17 11.37 -12.12
N ASP A 195 17.39 10.83 -12.24
CA ASP A 195 18.60 11.65 -12.30
C ASP A 195 19.01 12.02 -13.73
N GLY A 196 20.06 12.81 -13.85
CA GLY A 196 20.58 13.27 -15.15
C GLY A 196 21.19 12.16 -16.03
N ASP A 197 21.51 11.01 -15.46
CA ASP A 197 22.04 9.84 -16.15
C ASP A 197 20.91 8.84 -16.54
N GLY A 198 19.66 9.14 -16.16
CA GLY A 198 18.49 8.31 -16.42
C GLY A 198 18.26 7.19 -15.39
N ASN A 199 18.99 7.18 -14.28
CA ASN A 199 18.71 6.27 -13.17
C ASN A 199 17.37 6.62 -12.53
N ARG A 200 16.63 5.60 -12.10
CA ARG A 200 15.24 5.72 -11.62
C ARG A 200 15.08 5.10 -10.25
N VAL A 201 14.42 5.81 -9.36
CA VAL A 201 14.05 5.31 -8.03
C VAL A 201 12.57 5.52 -7.79
N SER A 202 11.89 4.45 -7.41
CA SER A 202 10.53 4.45 -6.90
C SER A 202 10.58 3.88 -5.49
N ALA A 203 10.33 4.69 -4.48
CA ALA A 203 10.49 4.26 -3.09
C ALA A 203 9.29 4.63 -2.24
N THR A 204 8.70 3.61 -1.61
CA THR A 204 7.62 3.74 -0.63
C THR A 204 8.11 3.28 0.72
N GLN A 205 7.90 4.08 1.76
CA GLN A 205 8.28 3.77 3.14
C GLN A 205 7.15 4.16 4.09
N THR A 206 7.03 3.44 5.21
CA THR A 206 5.93 3.63 6.14
C THR A 206 6.33 3.30 7.58
N VAL A 207 5.52 3.76 8.50
CA VAL A 207 5.44 3.30 9.89
C VAL A 207 4.06 2.68 10.18
N ASN A 208 3.31 2.37 9.12
CA ASN A 208 1.96 1.85 9.04
C ASN A 208 0.90 2.93 9.34
N LEU A 209 0.45 3.12 10.56
CA LEU A 209 -0.50 4.19 10.90
C LEU A 209 0.20 5.53 11.19
N LEU A 210 -0.56 6.63 11.17
CA LEU A 210 -0.12 7.96 11.60
C LEU A 210 0.56 7.87 12.98
N TYR A 211 1.83 8.21 13.08
CA TYR A 211 2.68 7.99 14.24
C TYR A 211 2.94 6.52 14.62
N GLY A 212 2.71 5.56 13.74
CA GLY A 212 3.00 4.14 13.96
C GLY A 212 2.41 3.61 15.27
N SER A 213 3.24 3.03 16.15
CA SER A 213 2.83 2.59 17.49
C SER A 213 2.59 3.75 18.48
N GLY A 214 2.93 4.97 18.10
CA GLY A 214 2.95 6.13 18.97
C GLY A 214 4.09 6.12 20.00
N LEU A 215 5.00 5.16 19.97
CA LEU A 215 6.13 5.02 20.89
C LEU A 215 7.41 5.59 20.26
N VAL A 216 7.92 6.67 20.83
CA VAL A 216 9.30 7.12 20.61
C VAL A 216 10.20 6.51 21.68
N ALA A 217 11.23 5.78 21.24
CA ALA A 217 12.21 5.21 22.16
C ALA A 217 13.06 6.32 22.79
N PRO A 218 12.99 6.52 24.13
CA PRO A 218 13.72 7.59 24.81
C PRO A 218 15.22 7.59 24.51
N GLY A 219 15.78 8.78 24.27
CA GLY A 219 17.20 8.99 23.96
C GLY A 219 17.63 8.60 22.55
N THR A 220 16.72 8.09 21.70
CA THR A 220 16.99 7.77 20.28
C THR A 220 16.26 8.69 19.31
N GLY A 221 15.12 9.26 19.74
CA GLY A 221 14.22 10.00 18.86
C GLY A 221 13.51 9.15 17.81
N VAL A 222 13.68 7.82 17.83
CA VAL A 222 13.08 6.91 16.86
C VAL A 222 11.64 6.61 17.23
N LEU A 223 10.72 6.98 16.34
CA LEU A 223 9.31 6.59 16.39
C LEU A 223 9.16 5.17 15.83
N LEU A 224 8.60 4.26 16.63
CA LEU A 224 8.44 2.87 16.23
C LEU A 224 7.17 2.68 15.42
N ASN A 225 7.25 1.85 14.37
CA ASN A 225 6.10 1.46 13.55
C ASN A 225 5.12 0.55 14.33
N ASN A 226 3.95 0.32 13.73
CA ASN A 226 2.98 -0.69 14.17
C ASN A 226 2.67 -1.70 13.04
N GLU A 227 3.65 -2.03 12.22
CA GLU A 227 3.55 -2.92 11.05
C GLU A 227 3.02 -4.33 11.37
N MET A 228 3.10 -4.76 12.62
CA MET A 228 2.53 -6.05 13.04
C MET A 228 1.02 -6.14 12.78
N ASP A 229 0.32 -5.02 12.64
CA ASP A 229 -1.10 -4.99 12.30
C ASP A 229 -1.38 -5.49 10.87
N ASP A 230 -0.41 -5.40 9.98
CA ASP A 230 -0.54 -5.90 8.61
C ASP A 230 -0.56 -7.43 8.50
N PHE A 231 -0.20 -8.14 9.56
CA PHE A 231 -0.43 -9.58 9.64
C PHE A 231 -1.92 -9.93 9.81
N ALA A 232 -2.30 -11.10 9.34
CA ALA A 232 -3.52 -11.76 9.77
C ALA A 232 -3.35 -12.27 11.20
N LEU A 233 -3.51 -11.39 12.20
CA LEU A 233 -3.38 -11.76 13.63
C LEU A 233 -4.38 -12.86 14.03
N LYS A 234 -5.51 -12.90 13.35
CA LYS A 234 -6.49 -13.98 13.40
C LYS A 234 -7.04 -14.19 11.99
N PRO A 235 -6.75 -15.33 11.32
CA PRO A 235 -7.25 -15.61 9.98
C PRO A 235 -8.76 -15.42 9.87
N GLY A 236 -9.20 -14.78 8.78
CA GLY A 236 -10.59 -14.44 8.55
C GLY A 236 -11.09 -13.20 9.32
N THR A 237 -10.20 -12.45 9.98
CA THR A 237 -10.51 -11.13 10.56
C THR A 237 -9.69 -10.06 9.85
N PRO A 238 -10.22 -8.83 9.73
CA PRO A 238 -9.50 -7.73 9.10
C PRO A 238 -8.49 -7.07 10.04
N ASN A 239 -7.51 -6.38 9.45
CA ASN A 239 -6.58 -5.47 10.12
C ASN A 239 -7.18 -4.06 10.26
N ALA A 240 -6.39 -3.06 10.71
CA ALA A 240 -6.81 -1.66 10.83
C ALA A 240 -7.30 -1.05 9.51
N PHE A 241 -6.80 -1.53 8.36
CA PHE A 241 -7.22 -1.08 7.03
C PHE A 241 -8.46 -1.81 6.48
N GLY A 242 -9.14 -2.60 7.29
CA GLY A 242 -10.27 -3.41 6.86
C GLY A 242 -9.90 -4.53 5.87
N VAL A 243 -8.60 -4.79 5.66
CA VAL A 243 -8.14 -5.84 4.76
C VAL A 243 -8.24 -7.20 5.44
N MET A 244 -8.96 -8.10 4.81
CA MET A 244 -9.03 -9.49 5.26
C MET A 244 -7.69 -10.17 5.09
N GLY A 245 -7.29 -10.97 6.07
CA GLY A 245 -6.10 -11.81 6.00
C GLY A 245 -6.43 -13.27 6.34
N PHE A 246 -5.74 -14.19 5.68
CA PHE A 246 -5.86 -15.63 5.91
C PHE A 246 -4.50 -16.24 6.27
N GLU A 247 -4.42 -17.56 6.28
CA GLU A 247 -3.26 -18.34 6.73
C GLU A 247 -1.94 -17.93 6.05
N ALA A 248 -1.97 -17.54 4.77
CA ALA A 248 -0.78 -17.13 4.03
C ALA A 248 -0.06 -15.94 4.71
N ASN A 249 -0.82 -15.01 5.30
CA ASN A 249 -0.29 -13.85 6.02
C ASN A 249 -0.45 -13.98 7.55
N ALA A 250 -0.63 -15.18 8.09
CA ALA A 250 -0.65 -15.39 9.54
C ALA A 250 0.72 -15.06 10.16
N VAL A 251 0.70 -14.51 11.40
CA VAL A 251 1.92 -14.15 12.13
C VAL A 251 2.75 -15.39 12.48
N GLU A 252 4.06 -15.33 12.24
CA GLU A 252 5.01 -16.39 12.50
C GLU A 252 6.39 -15.80 12.85
N PRO A 253 7.18 -16.42 13.74
CA PRO A 253 8.50 -15.90 14.10
C PRO A 253 9.43 -15.74 12.89
N GLY A 254 10.01 -14.54 12.70
CA GLY A 254 10.91 -14.22 11.59
C GLY A 254 10.22 -13.88 10.26
N LYS A 255 8.92 -14.06 10.15
CA LYS A 255 8.11 -13.75 8.97
C LYS A 255 7.88 -12.26 8.82
N ARG A 256 7.86 -11.76 7.57
CA ARG A 256 7.46 -10.40 7.21
C ARG A 256 5.97 -10.35 6.90
N MET A 257 5.34 -9.25 7.28
CA MET A 257 3.93 -9.00 6.97
C MET A 257 3.73 -8.70 5.48
N LEU A 258 2.53 -8.97 4.98
CA LEU A 258 2.10 -8.63 3.63
C LEU A 258 1.84 -7.12 3.53
N SER A 259 2.63 -6.42 2.73
CA SER A 259 2.46 -4.98 2.47
C SER A 259 1.56 -4.70 1.27
N SER A 260 1.02 -3.48 1.20
CA SER A 260 0.34 -2.93 0.02
C SER A 260 1.16 -1.84 -0.69
N MET A 261 2.35 -1.51 -0.23
CA MET A 261 3.23 -0.54 -0.86
C MET A 261 3.58 -0.98 -2.29
N THR A 262 3.28 -0.12 -3.28
CA THR A 262 3.35 -0.46 -4.71
C THR A 262 4.24 0.54 -5.46
N PRO A 263 5.51 0.73 -5.08
CA PRO A 263 6.42 1.53 -5.88
C PRO A 263 6.53 0.92 -7.28
N SER A 264 6.30 1.73 -8.31
CA SER A 264 6.23 1.26 -9.69
C SER A 264 6.96 2.18 -10.64
N ILE A 265 7.54 1.60 -11.68
CA ILE A 265 8.11 2.28 -12.84
C ILE A 265 7.39 1.75 -14.06
N ILE A 266 6.93 2.64 -14.94
CA ILE A 266 6.35 2.28 -16.22
C ILE A 266 7.11 2.94 -17.36
N GLU A 267 7.33 2.22 -18.43
CA GLU A 267 8.13 2.64 -19.56
C GLU A 267 7.49 2.25 -20.87
N SER A 268 7.51 3.15 -21.85
CA SER A 268 7.17 2.89 -23.24
C SER A 268 8.33 3.32 -24.14
N ASP A 269 8.19 3.23 -25.45
CA ASP A 269 9.25 3.61 -26.41
C ASP A 269 9.72 5.06 -26.24
N ASP A 270 8.86 5.96 -25.77
CA ASP A 270 9.10 7.41 -25.73
C ASP A 270 8.86 8.05 -24.37
N LYS A 271 8.37 7.30 -23.38
CA LYS A 271 7.98 7.81 -22.06
C LYS A 271 8.42 6.91 -20.92
N VAL A 272 8.69 7.54 -19.80
CA VAL A 272 8.90 6.90 -18.50
C VAL A 272 8.07 7.62 -17.47
N ALA A 273 7.43 6.88 -16.58
CA ALA A 273 6.88 7.46 -15.37
C ALA A 273 7.21 6.59 -14.16
N ILE A 274 7.42 7.25 -13.03
CA ILE A 274 7.65 6.61 -11.73
C ILE A 274 6.52 7.04 -10.82
N LEU A 275 5.88 6.09 -10.15
CA LEU A 275 4.70 6.39 -9.36
C LEU A 275 4.57 5.49 -8.13
N GLY A 276 3.90 6.02 -7.12
CA GLY A 276 3.51 5.36 -5.91
C GLY A 276 2.77 6.30 -4.97
N ALA A 277 2.21 5.78 -3.90
CA ALA A 277 1.32 6.54 -3.04
C ALA A 277 1.45 6.13 -1.56
N PRO A 278 1.06 6.98 -0.60
CA PRO A 278 0.56 6.56 0.71
C PRO A 278 -0.86 6.03 0.60
N GLY A 279 -1.43 5.46 1.68
CA GLY A 279 -2.85 5.11 1.71
C GLY A 279 -3.15 3.65 2.04
N GLY A 280 -2.25 2.92 2.71
CA GLY A 280 -2.43 1.52 3.13
C GLY A 280 -2.90 0.63 1.98
N SER A 281 -4.05 0.00 2.13
CA SER A 281 -4.62 -0.86 1.08
C SER A 281 -4.99 -0.11 -0.20
N ARG A 282 -5.25 1.20 -0.14
CA ARG A 282 -5.62 2.06 -1.27
C ARG A 282 -4.45 2.32 -2.22
N ILE A 283 -3.20 2.18 -1.75
CA ILE A 283 -1.98 2.39 -2.55
C ILE A 283 -2.04 1.66 -3.90
N ILE A 284 -2.44 0.39 -3.88
CA ILE A 284 -2.49 -0.44 -5.09
C ILE A 284 -3.45 0.14 -6.13
N THR A 285 -4.62 0.61 -5.67
CA THR A 285 -5.65 1.17 -6.56
C THR A 285 -5.31 2.57 -7.02
N GLU A 286 -4.59 3.36 -6.22
CA GLU A 286 -4.07 4.66 -6.64
C GLU A 286 -3.04 4.51 -7.76
N VAL A 287 -2.10 3.56 -7.61
CA VAL A 287 -1.12 3.24 -8.66
C VAL A 287 -1.81 2.72 -9.92
N LEU A 288 -2.83 1.85 -9.78
CA LEU A 288 -3.64 1.41 -10.90
C LEU A 288 -4.27 2.59 -11.67
N LEU A 289 -4.95 3.49 -10.95
CA LEU A 289 -5.59 4.66 -11.56
C LEU A 289 -4.57 5.59 -12.21
N GLY A 290 -3.39 5.73 -11.62
CA GLY A 290 -2.27 6.47 -12.18
C GLY A 290 -1.82 5.89 -13.53
N ILE A 291 -1.61 4.56 -13.62
CA ILE A 291 -1.22 3.89 -14.86
C ILE A 291 -2.33 4.02 -15.93
N LEU A 292 -3.60 3.86 -15.55
CA LEU A 292 -4.72 4.07 -16.46
C LEU A 292 -4.80 5.53 -16.96
N GLY A 293 -4.42 6.50 -16.12
CA GLY A 293 -4.30 7.90 -16.50
C GLY A 293 -3.21 8.13 -17.55
N TYR A 294 -2.03 7.54 -17.37
CA TYR A 294 -0.96 7.61 -18.37
C TYR A 294 -1.34 6.91 -19.68
N ASP A 295 -2.00 5.74 -19.60
CA ASP A 295 -2.54 5.03 -20.80
C ASP A 295 -3.58 5.89 -21.55
N ALA A 296 -4.35 6.70 -20.83
CA ALA A 296 -5.28 7.67 -21.39
C ALA A 296 -4.60 8.95 -21.94
N GLY A 297 -3.28 9.08 -21.82
CA GLY A 297 -2.50 10.20 -22.33
C GLY A 297 -2.40 11.42 -21.41
N LEU A 298 -2.74 11.28 -20.14
CA LEU A 298 -2.59 12.34 -19.14
C LEU A 298 -1.10 12.57 -18.80
N ASP A 299 -0.75 13.78 -18.41
CA ASP A 299 0.57 14.11 -17.87
C ASP A 299 0.64 13.87 -16.36
N ALA A 300 1.85 13.96 -15.78
CA ALA A 300 2.10 13.66 -14.37
C ALA A 300 1.26 14.52 -13.42
N GLN A 301 1.06 15.80 -13.72
CA GLN A 301 0.25 16.72 -12.92
C GLN A 301 -1.24 16.32 -12.96
N GLN A 302 -1.74 15.97 -14.12
CA GLN A 302 -3.11 15.50 -14.30
C GLN A 302 -3.34 14.17 -13.59
N VAL A 303 -2.39 13.24 -13.70
CA VAL A 303 -2.43 11.93 -13.05
C VAL A 303 -2.42 12.09 -11.52
N ALA A 304 -1.56 12.92 -10.96
CA ALA A 304 -1.51 13.19 -9.52
C ALA A 304 -2.82 13.81 -9.00
N ALA A 305 -3.51 14.61 -9.83
CA ALA A 305 -4.75 15.30 -9.48
C ALA A 305 -6.02 14.47 -9.74
N LEU A 306 -5.92 13.23 -10.26
CA LEU A 306 -7.08 12.38 -10.51
C LEU A 306 -7.83 12.10 -9.19
N PRO A 307 -9.15 12.33 -9.13
CA PRO A 307 -9.95 11.87 -8.01
C PRO A 307 -10.03 10.35 -8.00
N ARG A 308 -10.10 9.77 -6.80
CA ARG A 308 -9.83 8.35 -6.62
C ARG A 308 -11.07 7.55 -6.26
N ILE A 309 -11.08 6.31 -6.73
CA ILE A 309 -12.02 5.26 -6.34
C ILE A 309 -11.23 4.06 -5.83
N HIS A 310 -11.82 3.31 -4.92
CA HIS A 310 -11.20 2.13 -4.33
C HIS A 310 -12.23 1.04 -4.09
N HIS A 311 -11.81 -0.22 -4.29
CA HIS A 311 -12.53 -1.42 -3.88
C HIS A 311 -11.51 -2.50 -3.50
N GLN A 312 -11.69 -3.13 -2.35
CA GLN A 312 -10.73 -4.13 -1.83
C GLN A 312 -11.37 -5.50 -1.55
N TRP A 313 -12.36 -5.89 -2.39
CA TRP A 313 -13.15 -7.11 -2.23
C TRP A 313 -14.06 -7.04 -1.00
N MET A 314 -13.52 -6.85 0.18
CA MET A 314 -14.26 -6.65 1.42
C MET A 314 -13.67 -5.44 2.18
N PRO A 315 -14.51 -4.51 2.65
CA PRO A 315 -15.97 -4.46 2.49
C PRO A 315 -16.41 -4.38 1.03
N ASP A 316 -17.58 -4.98 0.69
CA ASP A 316 -18.13 -4.97 -0.67
C ASP A 316 -18.77 -3.63 -1.02
N ALA A 317 -17.94 -2.61 -1.15
CA ALA A 317 -18.39 -1.25 -1.47
C ALA A 317 -17.29 -0.50 -2.23
N ILE A 318 -17.69 0.33 -3.16
CA ILE A 318 -16.83 1.32 -3.80
C ILE A 318 -16.66 2.48 -2.83
N SER A 319 -15.45 2.79 -2.42
CA SER A 319 -15.10 4.07 -1.78
C SER A 319 -14.71 5.06 -2.87
N ALA A 320 -15.22 6.28 -2.80
CA ALA A 320 -14.94 7.33 -3.78
C ALA A 320 -14.63 8.65 -3.06
N GLU A 321 -13.60 9.36 -3.52
CA GLU A 321 -13.31 10.73 -3.09
C GLU A 321 -14.44 11.69 -3.52
N PRO A 322 -14.53 12.88 -2.92
CA PRO A 322 -15.41 13.94 -3.43
C PRO A 322 -15.19 14.16 -4.93
N ASP A 323 -16.27 14.31 -5.67
CA ASP A 323 -16.26 14.54 -7.12
C ASP A 323 -15.60 13.44 -7.99
N ALA A 324 -15.19 12.32 -7.42
CA ALA A 324 -14.63 11.19 -8.18
C ALA A 324 -15.65 10.54 -9.12
N LEU A 325 -16.94 10.60 -8.78
CA LEU A 325 -18.01 10.01 -9.56
C LEU A 325 -19.16 11.02 -9.72
N ALA A 326 -19.57 11.26 -10.96
CA ALA A 326 -20.75 12.08 -11.22
C ALA A 326 -22.01 11.42 -10.63
N PRO A 327 -23.04 12.19 -10.19
CA PRO A 327 -24.25 11.63 -9.60
C PRO A 327 -24.94 10.56 -10.46
N GLN A 328 -24.99 10.76 -11.77
CA GLN A 328 -25.54 9.79 -12.71
C GLN A 328 -24.71 8.51 -12.80
N THR A 329 -23.39 8.60 -12.64
CA THR A 329 -22.49 7.44 -12.57
C THR A 329 -22.77 6.63 -11.31
N VAL A 330 -22.94 7.28 -10.17
CA VAL A 330 -23.31 6.63 -8.91
C VAL A 330 -24.66 5.91 -9.02
N GLU A 331 -25.69 6.55 -9.62
CA GLU A 331 -26.99 5.94 -9.85
C GLU A 331 -26.90 4.68 -10.72
N LYS A 332 -26.13 4.74 -11.81
CA LYS A 332 -25.92 3.60 -12.72
C LYS A 332 -25.16 2.46 -12.06
N LEU A 333 -24.11 2.76 -11.30
CA LEU A 333 -23.35 1.76 -10.52
C LEU A 333 -24.22 1.07 -9.46
N ARG A 334 -25.06 1.82 -8.76
CA ARG A 334 -26.05 1.26 -7.82
C ARG A 334 -27.08 0.39 -8.52
N ALA A 335 -27.54 0.77 -9.70
CA ALA A 335 -28.47 -0.04 -10.50
C ALA A 335 -27.81 -1.35 -10.97
N MET A 336 -26.49 -1.37 -11.20
CA MET A 336 -25.71 -2.58 -11.47
C MET A 336 -25.50 -3.45 -10.22
N GLY A 337 -25.84 -2.97 -9.03
CA GLY A 337 -25.72 -3.71 -7.75
C GLY A 337 -24.49 -3.35 -6.91
N HIS A 338 -23.70 -2.34 -7.28
CA HIS A 338 -22.62 -1.85 -6.42
C HIS A 338 -23.16 -1.05 -5.23
N ALA A 339 -22.62 -1.28 -4.03
CA ALA A 339 -22.66 -0.28 -2.98
C ALA A 339 -21.64 0.82 -3.28
N VAL A 340 -22.04 2.09 -3.12
CA VAL A 340 -21.14 3.24 -3.39
C VAL A 340 -21.18 4.19 -2.21
N ASN A 341 -20.02 4.37 -1.58
CA ASN A 341 -19.74 5.29 -0.49
C ASN A 341 -18.93 6.47 -1.02
N ALA A 342 -19.59 7.60 -1.31
CA ALA A 342 -18.91 8.85 -1.61
C ALA A 342 -18.46 9.48 -0.29
N GLY A 343 -17.16 9.69 -0.11
CA GLY A 343 -16.58 10.36 1.04
C GLY A 343 -16.76 11.86 1.00
N GLU A 344 -16.62 12.51 2.16
CA GLU A 344 -16.56 13.97 2.28
C GLU A 344 -15.10 14.47 2.20
N ASP A 345 -14.13 13.61 2.48
CA ASP A 345 -12.70 13.90 2.51
C ASP A 345 -11.97 13.27 1.30
N THR A 346 -10.92 13.95 0.85
CA THR A 346 -9.93 13.37 -0.08
C THR A 346 -8.97 12.49 0.70
N TRP A 347 -8.59 11.39 0.08
CA TRP A 347 -7.58 10.46 0.60
C TRP A 347 -6.57 10.13 -0.50
N GLY A 348 -5.42 9.64 -0.10
CA GLY A 348 -4.36 9.35 -1.02
C GLY A 348 -3.58 10.60 -1.47
N ASN A 349 -2.40 10.35 -1.99
CA ASN A 349 -1.48 11.39 -2.44
C ASN A 349 -0.49 10.75 -3.42
N LEU A 350 -0.98 10.45 -4.63
CA LEU A 350 -0.15 9.83 -5.66
C LEU A 350 1.02 10.75 -6.02
N GLN A 351 2.23 10.26 -5.79
CA GLN A 351 3.47 10.93 -6.19
C GLN A 351 3.94 10.33 -7.53
N THR A 352 4.19 11.17 -8.51
CA THR A 352 4.64 10.71 -9.83
C THR A 352 5.51 11.74 -10.54
N VAL A 353 6.42 11.28 -11.35
CA VAL A 353 7.26 12.07 -12.27
C VAL A 353 7.27 11.41 -13.64
#